data_6ab4c89f949ba6159f6b47bf72dcde34
#
_entry.id   6ab4c89f949ba6159f6b47bf72dcde34
#
_cell.length_a   1.000
_cell.length_b   1.000
_cell.length_c   1.000
_cell.angle_alpha   90.00
_cell.angle_beta   90.00
_cell.angle_gamma   90.00
#
_symmetry.space_group_name_H-M   'P 1'
#
loop_
_entity.id
_entity.type
_entity.pdbx_description
1 polymer ?
#
loop_
_entity_poly.entity_id
_entity_poly.type
_entity_poly.pdbx_seq_one_letter_code
_entity_poly.pdbx_strand_id
1 'polypeptide(L)'
;VCSSDLIAGGIAGILTSWNSLLLGASRLVYSLARSGMLPSWFGKLHPKYRTPANALVFIGGISMLAPFFGAEMLGWLVDSGAPSIIVAYFLVSVTFLVLLKREPKMDRPLRVGGTGNAGAVIGWISVLLTAALFSLYMPGMPASLSWEPWAIFAIWWALGAIYFFKVPAGIKPGEDAE
;
A
#
# COMPACT_ATOMS: atom_id res chain seq x y z
N VAL A 1 29.03 11.76 -22.50
CA VAL A 1 27.63 11.26 -22.44
C VAL A 1 26.74 12.38 -22.91
N CYS A 2 26.06 12.20 -24.06
CA CYS A 2 25.17 13.24 -24.57
C CYS A 2 23.99 13.48 -23.60
N SER A 3 23.64 14.73 -23.39
CA SER A 3 22.49 15.12 -22.53
C SER A 3 21.19 14.45 -22.98
N SER A 4 21.03 14.18 -24.27
CA SER A 4 19.90 13.45 -24.86
C SER A 4 19.77 12.02 -24.37
N ASP A 5 20.87 11.32 -24.11
CA ASP A 5 20.85 9.92 -23.66
C ASP A 5 20.40 9.82 -22.20
N LEU A 6 20.79 10.80 -21.38
CA LEU A 6 20.30 10.92 -19.99
C LEU A 6 18.81 11.22 -19.93
N ILE A 7 18.31 12.11 -20.81
CA ILE A 7 16.90 12.43 -20.90
C ILE A 7 16.09 11.20 -21.35
N ALA A 8 16.54 10.51 -22.39
CA ALA A 8 15.89 9.31 -22.88
C ALA A 8 15.87 8.20 -21.82
N GLY A 9 16.98 7.98 -21.11
CA GLY A 9 17.04 7.04 -20.00
C GLY A 9 16.11 7.40 -18.85
N GLY A 10 16.03 8.68 -18.51
CA GLY A 10 15.10 9.19 -17.48
C GLY A 10 13.63 8.95 -17.84
N ILE A 11 13.25 9.29 -19.07
CA ILE A 11 11.87 9.06 -19.58
C ILE A 11 11.55 7.55 -19.56
N ALA A 12 12.43 6.71 -20.04
CA ALA A 12 12.23 5.26 -20.04
C ALA A 12 12.07 4.72 -18.61
N GLY A 13 12.86 5.21 -17.65
CA GLY A 13 12.76 4.85 -16.24
C GLY A 13 11.41 5.24 -15.62
N ILE A 14 10.94 6.46 -15.90
CA ILE A 14 9.64 6.95 -15.41
C ILE A 14 8.49 6.11 -15.99
N LEU A 15 8.50 5.84 -17.30
CA LEU A 15 7.48 5.03 -17.96
C LEU A 15 7.42 3.61 -17.39
N THR A 16 8.59 3.00 -17.16
CA THR A 16 8.68 1.64 -16.58
C THR A 16 8.17 1.60 -15.16
N SER A 17 8.57 2.57 -14.33
CA SER A 17 8.13 2.69 -12.94
C SER A 17 6.63 2.93 -12.84
N TRP A 18 6.09 3.82 -13.67
CA TRP A 18 4.65 4.08 -13.70
C TRP A 18 3.85 2.85 -14.11
N ASN A 19 4.28 2.14 -15.14
CA ASN A 19 3.60 0.92 -15.57
C ASN A 19 3.58 -0.13 -14.44
N SER A 20 4.68 -0.31 -13.74
CA SER A 20 4.78 -1.24 -12.60
C SER A 20 3.85 -0.85 -11.45
N LEU A 21 3.79 0.43 -11.08
CA LEU A 21 2.91 0.94 -10.04
C LEU A 21 1.44 0.80 -10.43
N LEU A 22 1.08 1.11 -11.67
CA LEU A 22 -0.28 0.99 -12.17
C LEU A 22 -0.76 -0.47 -12.13
N LEU A 23 0.08 -1.40 -12.57
CA LEU A 23 -0.20 -2.83 -12.50
C LEU A 23 -0.35 -3.33 -11.06
N GLY A 24 0.55 -2.92 -10.17
CA GLY A 24 0.49 -3.27 -8.75
C GLY A 24 -0.77 -2.75 -8.08
N ALA A 25 -1.07 -1.47 -8.26
CA ALA A 25 -2.25 -0.82 -7.69
C ALA A 25 -3.56 -1.43 -8.22
N SER A 26 -3.65 -1.73 -9.52
CA SER A 26 -4.84 -2.34 -10.10
C SER A 26 -5.12 -3.74 -9.56
N ARG A 27 -4.08 -4.53 -9.32
CA ARG A 27 -4.21 -5.86 -8.69
C ARG A 27 -4.63 -5.77 -7.23
N LEU A 28 -4.12 -4.77 -6.51
CA LEU A 28 -4.52 -4.51 -5.13
C LEU A 28 -6.01 -4.14 -5.05
N VAL A 29 -6.47 -3.20 -5.88
CA VAL A 29 -7.88 -2.81 -5.96
C VAL A 29 -8.78 -4.00 -6.34
N TYR A 30 -8.34 -4.81 -7.29
CA TYR A 30 -9.03 -6.04 -7.66
C TYR A 30 -9.15 -7.03 -6.48
N SER A 31 -8.05 -7.26 -5.76
CA SER A 31 -8.04 -8.13 -4.59
C SER A 31 -8.98 -7.64 -3.49
N LEU A 32 -8.97 -6.33 -3.21
CA LEU A 32 -9.89 -5.72 -2.24
C LEU A 32 -11.36 -5.81 -2.68
N ALA A 33 -11.64 -5.69 -3.97
CA ALA A 33 -12.99 -5.86 -4.49
C ALA A 33 -13.48 -7.31 -4.38
N ARG A 34 -12.60 -8.28 -4.62
CA ARG A 34 -12.91 -9.70 -4.43
C ARG A 34 -13.12 -10.07 -2.96
N SER A 35 -12.46 -9.38 -2.06
CA SER A 35 -12.68 -9.53 -0.61
C SER A 35 -13.94 -8.83 -0.11
N GLY A 36 -14.74 -8.20 -0.98
CA GLY A 36 -15.95 -7.46 -0.59
C GLY A 36 -15.68 -6.09 0.05
N MET A 37 -14.41 -5.67 0.15
CA MET A 37 -14.04 -4.37 0.73
C MET A 37 -14.30 -3.20 -0.22
N LEU A 38 -14.35 -3.44 -1.52
CA LEU A 38 -14.65 -2.48 -2.56
C LEU A 38 -15.83 -2.95 -3.40
N PRO A 39 -16.51 -2.04 -4.13
CA PRO A 39 -17.60 -2.42 -5.03
C PRO A 39 -17.19 -3.52 -6.01
N SER A 40 -18.04 -4.51 -6.20
CA SER A 40 -17.79 -5.69 -7.09
C SER A 40 -17.45 -5.33 -8.53
N TRP A 41 -17.79 -4.11 -8.97
CA TRP A 41 -17.43 -3.59 -10.28
C TRP A 41 -15.91 -3.56 -10.53
N PHE A 42 -15.10 -3.29 -9.49
CA PHE A 42 -13.64 -3.34 -9.57
C PHE A 42 -13.09 -4.78 -9.62
N GLY A 43 -13.88 -5.76 -9.18
CA GLY A 43 -13.53 -7.18 -9.21
C GLY A 43 -13.77 -7.87 -10.56
N LYS A 44 -14.25 -7.15 -11.59
CA LYS A 44 -14.48 -7.72 -12.92
C LYS A 44 -13.19 -7.73 -13.74
N LEU A 45 -12.86 -8.90 -14.27
CA LEU A 45 -11.74 -9.07 -15.22
C LEU A 45 -12.22 -8.87 -16.65
N HIS A 46 -11.34 -8.31 -17.48
CA HIS A 46 -11.59 -8.22 -18.92
C HIS A 46 -11.62 -9.62 -19.55
N PRO A 47 -12.66 -10.00 -20.33
CA PRO A 47 -12.84 -11.38 -20.78
C PRO A 47 -11.69 -11.89 -21.64
N LYS A 48 -11.08 -11.03 -22.46
CA LYS A 48 -9.98 -11.42 -23.36
C LYS A 48 -8.60 -11.37 -22.68
N TYR A 49 -8.32 -10.32 -21.91
CA TYR A 49 -6.97 -10.06 -21.37
C TYR A 49 -6.80 -10.53 -19.93
N ARG A 50 -7.89 -10.91 -19.25
CA ARG A 50 -7.92 -11.31 -17.83
C ARG A 50 -7.22 -10.29 -16.90
N THR A 51 -7.33 -9.01 -17.25
CA THR A 51 -6.81 -7.89 -16.47
C THR A 51 -7.97 -7.15 -15.80
N PRO A 52 -7.78 -6.54 -14.64
CA PRO A 52 -8.79 -5.74 -13.95
C PRO A 52 -8.95 -4.37 -14.64
N ALA A 53 -9.57 -4.36 -15.83
CA ALA A 53 -9.67 -3.17 -16.67
C ALA A 53 -10.36 -2.01 -15.97
N ASN A 54 -11.42 -2.27 -15.20
CA ASN A 54 -12.14 -1.23 -14.47
C ASN A 54 -11.26 -0.54 -13.42
N ALA A 55 -10.44 -1.30 -12.70
CA ALA A 55 -9.49 -0.76 -11.73
C ALA A 55 -8.39 0.06 -12.43
N LEU A 56 -7.89 -0.43 -13.57
CA LEU A 56 -6.88 0.27 -14.38
C LEU A 56 -7.40 1.60 -14.90
N VAL A 57 -8.61 1.62 -15.48
CA VAL A 57 -9.23 2.85 -16.01
C VAL A 57 -9.51 3.85 -14.87
N PHE A 58 -9.96 3.37 -13.72
CA PHE A 58 -10.21 4.23 -12.56
C PHE A 58 -8.93 4.88 -12.05
N ILE A 59 -7.87 4.09 -11.80
CA ILE A 59 -6.59 4.59 -11.30
C ILE A 59 -5.94 5.51 -12.34
N GLY A 60 -5.92 5.09 -13.61
CA GLY A 60 -5.37 5.89 -14.70
C GLY A 60 -6.13 7.23 -14.89
N GLY A 61 -7.46 7.20 -14.80
CA GLY A 61 -8.29 8.40 -14.88
C GLY A 61 -8.00 9.39 -13.73
N ILE A 62 -7.90 8.93 -12.50
CA ILE A 62 -7.51 9.78 -11.36
C ILE A 62 -6.09 10.33 -11.56
N SER A 63 -5.16 9.50 -12.03
CA SER A 63 -3.78 9.93 -12.28
C SER A 63 -3.68 11.01 -13.36
N MET A 64 -4.58 11.00 -14.36
CA MET A 64 -4.65 12.03 -15.38
C MET A 64 -5.15 13.38 -14.85
N LEU A 65 -5.86 13.40 -13.73
CA LEU A 65 -6.32 14.64 -13.11
C LEU A 65 -5.21 15.33 -12.30
N ALA A 66 -4.22 14.56 -11.80
CA ALA A 66 -3.16 15.09 -10.95
C ALA A 66 -2.40 16.31 -11.54
N PRO A 67 -2.02 16.35 -12.83
CA PRO A 67 -1.32 17.49 -13.40
C PRO A 67 -2.11 18.81 -13.39
N PHE A 68 -3.45 18.75 -13.36
CA PHE A 68 -4.29 19.96 -13.33
C PHE A 68 -4.22 20.72 -12.00
N PHE A 69 -3.77 20.06 -10.94
CA PHE A 69 -3.62 20.66 -9.62
C PHE A 69 -2.23 21.26 -9.37
N GLY A 70 -1.34 21.21 -10.37
CA GLY A 70 0.00 21.77 -10.28
C GLY A 70 1.05 20.80 -9.75
N ALA A 71 2.33 21.19 -9.90
CA ALA A 71 3.47 20.35 -9.50
C ALA A 71 3.57 20.15 -7.98
N GLU A 72 3.11 21.09 -7.18
CA GLU A 72 3.13 21.01 -5.71
C GLU A 72 2.27 19.88 -5.18
N MET A 73 1.11 19.63 -5.80
CA MET A 73 0.23 18.53 -5.39
C MET A 73 0.88 17.16 -5.56
N LEU A 74 1.73 16.99 -6.58
CA LEU A 74 2.51 15.74 -6.74
C LEU A 74 3.44 15.52 -5.55
N GLY A 75 4.10 16.58 -5.08
CA GLY A 75 4.92 16.54 -3.86
C GLY A 75 4.08 16.10 -2.66
N TRP A 76 2.96 16.73 -2.40
CA TRP A 76 2.09 16.40 -1.27
C TRP A 76 1.56 14.96 -1.31
N LEU A 77 1.23 14.45 -2.51
CA LEU A 77 0.80 13.06 -2.67
C LEU A 77 1.93 12.06 -2.37
N VAL A 78 3.14 12.32 -2.85
CA VAL A 78 4.32 11.49 -2.58
C VAL A 78 4.65 11.53 -1.09
N ASP A 79 4.66 12.71 -0.49
CA ASP A 79 4.98 12.91 0.92
C ASP A 79 3.93 12.28 1.85
N SER A 80 2.65 12.28 1.48
CA SER A 80 1.61 11.57 2.24
C SER A 80 1.69 10.05 2.12
N GLY A 81 2.27 9.56 1.04
CA GLY A 81 2.46 8.13 0.80
C GLY A 81 3.48 7.49 1.74
N ALA A 82 4.58 8.18 2.05
CA ALA A 82 5.65 7.66 2.88
C ALA A 82 5.20 7.24 4.30
N PRO A 83 4.53 8.09 5.10
CA PRO A 83 4.02 7.68 6.41
C PRO A 83 2.96 6.57 6.30
N SER A 84 2.16 6.53 5.23
CA SER A 84 1.17 5.47 5.02
C SER A 84 1.83 4.10 4.87
N ILE A 85 2.93 4.01 4.13
CA ILE A 85 3.70 2.78 3.97
C ILE A 85 4.31 2.35 5.30
N ILE A 86 4.86 3.28 6.08
CA ILE A 86 5.45 2.98 7.39
C ILE A 86 4.39 2.43 8.35
N VAL A 87 3.19 3.02 8.38
CA VAL A 87 2.08 2.50 9.20
C VAL A 87 1.68 1.09 8.73
N ALA A 88 1.63 0.83 7.43
CA ALA A 88 1.36 -0.50 6.92
C ALA A 88 2.41 -1.53 7.40
N TYR A 89 3.69 -1.21 7.33
CA TYR A 89 4.76 -2.07 7.85
C TYR A 89 4.69 -2.26 9.37
N PHE A 90 4.33 -1.21 10.10
CA PHE A 90 4.08 -1.30 11.53
C PHE A 90 2.97 -2.31 11.84
N LEU A 91 1.81 -2.18 11.17
CA LEU A 91 0.68 -3.10 11.35
C LEU A 91 1.04 -4.55 10.99
N VAL A 92 1.78 -4.77 9.91
CA VAL A 92 2.28 -6.10 9.53
C VAL A 92 3.19 -6.67 10.61
N SER A 93 4.10 -5.87 11.15
CA SER A 93 5.03 -6.28 12.22
C SER A 93 4.29 -6.64 13.51
N VAL A 94 3.29 -5.84 13.89
CA VAL A 94 2.42 -6.12 15.05
C VAL A 94 1.62 -7.41 14.81
N THR A 95 1.03 -7.56 13.63
CA THR A 95 0.27 -8.76 13.24
C THR A 95 1.14 -10.00 13.31
N PHE A 96 2.39 -9.93 12.85
CA PHE A 96 3.36 -11.02 12.95
C PHE A 96 3.60 -11.43 14.42
N LEU A 97 3.79 -10.47 15.33
CA LEU A 97 3.97 -10.76 16.76
C LEU A 97 2.72 -11.37 17.39
N VAL A 98 1.54 -10.86 17.05
CA VAL A 98 0.26 -11.40 17.53
C VAL A 98 0.07 -12.83 17.05
N LEU A 99 0.37 -13.10 15.77
CA LEU A 99 0.25 -14.42 15.18
C LEU A 99 1.25 -15.43 15.79
N LEU A 100 2.46 -14.98 16.15
CA LEU A 100 3.42 -15.80 16.87
C LEU A 100 2.89 -16.26 18.24
N LYS A 101 2.12 -15.39 18.92
CA LYS A 101 1.54 -15.69 20.24
C LYS A 101 0.26 -16.53 20.16
N ARG A 102 -0.64 -16.22 19.20
CA ARG A 102 -1.96 -16.85 19.08
C ARG A 102 -1.89 -18.25 18.48
N GLU A 103 -1.03 -18.42 17.48
CA GLU A 103 -0.94 -19.66 16.70
C GLU A 103 0.49 -20.23 16.71
N PRO A 104 1.00 -20.69 17.88
CA PRO A 104 2.37 -21.20 18.00
C PRO A 104 2.59 -22.53 17.24
N LYS A 105 1.50 -23.29 17.00
CA LYS A 105 1.52 -24.59 16.32
C LYS A 105 1.21 -24.51 14.82
N MET A 106 0.95 -23.31 14.28
CA MET A 106 0.67 -23.16 12.86
C MET A 106 1.86 -23.63 12.02
N ASP A 107 1.58 -24.46 11.02
CA ASP A 107 2.61 -24.96 10.13
C ASP A 107 3.12 -23.82 9.25
N ARG A 108 4.37 -23.44 9.45
CA ARG A 108 5.01 -22.31 8.77
C ARG A 108 6.12 -22.87 7.89
N PRO A 109 5.96 -22.84 6.56
CA PRO A 109 6.99 -23.33 5.64
C PRO A 109 8.29 -22.54 5.78
N LEU A 110 8.24 -21.30 6.25
CA LEU A 110 9.39 -20.43 6.49
C LEU A 110 9.33 -19.89 7.93
N ARG A 111 10.26 -20.32 8.78
CA ARG A 111 10.40 -19.84 10.16
C ARG A 111 11.52 -18.81 10.22
N VAL A 112 11.16 -17.56 10.41
CA VAL A 112 12.13 -16.47 10.63
C VAL A 112 12.78 -16.70 12.01
N GLY A 113 14.10 -16.87 12.04
CA GLY A 113 14.86 -17.06 13.27
C GLY A 113 14.91 -18.51 13.81
N GLY A 114 14.52 -19.51 13.03
CA GLY A 114 14.60 -20.93 13.43
C GLY A 114 13.61 -21.32 14.53
N THR A 115 14.02 -22.26 15.42
CA THR A 115 13.17 -22.83 16.47
C THR A 115 13.17 -22.05 17.80
N GLY A 116 13.88 -20.91 17.88
CA GLY A 116 14.03 -20.12 19.11
C GLY A 116 13.18 -18.84 19.15
N ASN A 117 13.46 -18.00 20.15
CA ASN A 117 12.80 -16.68 20.32
C ASN A 117 13.24 -15.62 19.29
N ALA A 118 14.13 -15.96 18.36
CA ALA A 118 14.69 -15.03 17.39
C ALA A 118 13.60 -14.37 16.52
N GLY A 119 12.54 -15.12 16.16
CA GLY A 119 11.40 -14.55 15.43
C GLY A 119 10.67 -13.44 16.20
N ALA A 120 10.51 -13.61 17.52
CA ALA A 120 9.91 -12.57 18.36
C ALA A 120 10.83 -11.35 18.50
N VAL A 121 12.13 -11.55 18.63
CA VAL A 121 13.13 -10.46 18.70
C VAL A 121 13.12 -9.64 17.39
N ILE A 122 13.14 -10.31 16.25
CA ILE A 122 13.07 -9.65 14.93
C ILE A 122 11.75 -8.87 14.80
N GLY A 123 10.63 -9.46 15.22
CA GLY A 123 9.34 -8.78 15.22
C GLY A 123 9.32 -7.51 16.09
N TRP A 124 9.88 -7.56 17.29
CA TRP A 124 9.99 -6.38 18.16
C TRP A 124 10.93 -5.31 17.60
N ILE A 125 12.07 -5.71 17.03
CA ILE A 125 12.99 -4.77 16.35
C ILE A 125 12.25 -4.08 15.20
N SER A 126 11.48 -4.81 14.40
CA SER A 126 10.71 -4.26 13.29
C SER A 126 9.64 -3.25 13.76
N VAL A 127 8.93 -3.57 14.85
CA VAL A 127 7.94 -2.65 15.45
C VAL A 127 8.62 -1.37 15.95
N LEU A 128 9.72 -1.48 16.68
CA LEU A 128 10.44 -0.33 17.21
C LEU A 128 11.04 0.54 16.08
N LEU A 129 11.61 -0.09 15.07
CA LEU A 129 12.19 0.62 13.93
C LEU A 129 11.14 1.37 13.12
N THR A 130 10.00 0.73 12.83
CA THR A 130 8.90 1.39 12.10
C THR A 130 8.25 2.50 12.92
N ALA A 131 8.11 2.33 14.23
CA ALA A 131 7.65 3.39 15.12
C ALA A 131 8.63 4.58 15.18
N ALA A 132 9.92 4.31 15.27
CA ALA A 132 10.95 5.34 15.22
C ALA A 132 10.97 6.09 13.88
N LEU A 133 10.87 5.36 12.76
CA LEU A 133 10.76 5.96 11.42
C LEU A 133 9.52 6.84 11.30
N PHE A 134 8.37 6.40 11.83
CA PHE A 134 7.16 7.20 11.81
C PHE A 134 7.30 8.49 12.63
N SER A 135 8.00 8.43 13.77
CA SER A 135 8.23 9.60 14.62
C SER A 135 9.04 10.71 13.95
N LEU A 136 9.88 10.38 12.96
CA LEU A 136 10.67 11.37 12.21
C LEU A 136 9.80 12.30 11.34
N TYR A 137 8.57 11.89 10.99
CA TYR A 137 7.63 12.72 10.23
C TYR A 137 6.82 13.67 11.10
N MET A 138 6.93 13.57 12.44
CA MET A 138 6.21 14.44 13.36
C MET A 138 6.71 15.90 13.31
N PRO A 139 5.86 16.88 13.63
CA PRO A 139 6.25 18.28 13.64
C PRO A 139 7.48 18.53 14.53
N GLY A 140 8.47 19.24 14.01
CA GLY A 140 9.73 19.54 14.71
C GLY A 140 10.83 18.51 14.54
N MET A 141 10.61 17.43 13.79
CA MET A 141 11.62 16.43 13.43
C MET A 141 12.25 16.73 12.06
N PRO A 142 13.44 16.15 11.73
CA PRO A 142 14.17 16.45 10.50
C PRO A 142 13.41 16.16 9.20
N ALA A 143 12.47 15.22 9.21
CA ALA A 143 11.64 14.84 8.08
C ALA A 143 10.19 15.33 8.25
N SER A 144 9.96 16.36 9.06
CA SER A 144 8.61 16.87 9.32
C SER A 144 7.90 17.29 8.03
N LEU A 145 6.67 16.83 7.87
CA LEU A 145 5.80 17.16 6.76
C LEU A 145 5.03 18.45 7.05
N SER A 146 4.71 19.19 5.97
CA SER A 146 3.74 20.29 6.03
C SER A 146 2.34 19.77 6.37
N TRP A 147 1.37 20.65 6.57
CA TRP A 147 0.02 20.24 6.98
C TRP A 147 -0.78 19.55 5.84
N GLU A 148 -0.48 19.87 4.56
CA GLU A 148 -1.19 19.35 3.39
C GLU A 148 -1.02 17.83 3.23
N PRO A 149 0.18 17.25 3.22
CA PRO A 149 0.39 15.80 3.25
C PRO A 149 -0.30 15.10 4.42
N TRP A 150 -0.33 15.73 5.60
CA TRP A 150 -1.03 15.18 6.77
C TRP A 150 -2.55 15.16 6.58
N ALA A 151 -3.12 16.18 5.94
CA ALA A 151 -4.55 16.21 5.59
C ALA A 151 -4.90 15.09 4.60
N ILE A 152 -4.09 14.90 3.56
CA ILE A 152 -4.27 13.82 2.58
C ILE A 152 -4.15 12.45 3.28
N PHE A 153 -3.14 12.27 4.12
CA PHE A 153 -2.97 11.06 4.92
C PHE A 153 -4.21 10.77 5.77
N ALA A 154 -4.71 11.76 6.51
CA ALA A 154 -5.88 11.60 7.38
C ALA A 154 -7.15 11.24 6.58
N ILE A 155 -7.38 11.86 5.42
CA ILE A 155 -8.50 11.56 4.53
C ILE A 155 -8.43 10.11 4.06
N TRP A 156 -7.27 9.64 3.61
CA TRP A 156 -7.09 8.26 3.18
C TRP A 156 -7.37 7.24 4.28
N TRP A 157 -6.83 7.50 5.48
CA TRP A 157 -7.05 6.61 6.61
C TRP A 157 -8.49 6.63 7.11
N ALA A 158 -9.16 7.80 7.08
CA ALA A 158 -10.58 7.90 7.41
C ALA A 158 -11.45 7.13 6.40
N LEU A 159 -11.19 7.26 5.11
CA LEU A 159 -11.87 6.48 4.08
C LEU A 159 -11.64 4.97 4.27
N GLY A 160 -10.39 4.57 4.53
CA GLY A 160 -10.06 3.17 4.81
C GLY A 160 -10.81 2.63 6.02
N ALA A 161 -10.88 3.40 7.11
CA ALA A 161 -11.61 3.03 8.31
C ALA A 161 -13.12 2.89 8.04
N ILE A 162 -13.72 3.83 7.30
CA ILE A 162 -15.15 3.77 6.94
C ILE A 162 -15.44 2.49 6.16
N TYR A 163 -14.61 2.15 5.18
CA TYR A 163 -14.77 0.91 4.43
C TYR A 163 -14.57 -0.33 5.29
N PHE A 164 -13.56 -0.33 6.16
CA PHE A 164 -13.30 -1.44 7.08
C PHE A 164 -14.49 -1.75 7.99
N PHE A 165 -15.14 -0.72 8.55
CA PHE A 165 -16.33 -0.92 9.41
C PHE A 165 -17.61 -1.28 8.63
N LYS A 166 -17.67 -0.97 7.34
CA LYS A 166 -18.81 -1.34 6.47
C LYS A 166 -18.75 -2.77 5.95
N VAL A 167 -17.58 -3.40 5.98
CA VAL A 167 -17.43 -4.79 5.56
C VAL A 167 -18.01 -5.69 6.64
N PRO A 168 -19.01 -6.54 6.33
CA PRO A 168 -19.56 -7.50 7.29
C PRO A 168 -18.44 -8.40 7.81
N ALA A 169 -18.39 -8.60 9.13
CA ALA A 169 -17.48 -9.57 9.74
C ALA A 169 -17.83 -10.96 9.21
N GLY A 170 -16.97 -11.52 8.35
CA GLY A 170 -17.20 -12.84 7.77
C GLY A 170 -17.12 -12.89 6.26
N ILE A 171 -16.08 -12.28 5.67
CA ILE A 171 -15.70 -12.61 4.30
C ILE A 171 -15.21 -14.05 4.31
N LYS A 172 -16.04 -14.97 3.81
CA LYS A 172 -15.63 -16.35 3.58
C LYS A 172 -14.68 -16.35 2.37
N PRO A 173 -13.40 -16.71 2.53
CA PRO A 173 -12.50 -16.84 1.39
C PRO A 173 -13.00 -18.01 0.55
N GLY A 174 -13.47 -17.76 -0.65
CA GLY A 174 -13.65 -18.82 -1.64
C GLY A 174 -15.05 -19.11 -2.15
N GLU A 175 -16.09 -18.38 -1.74
CA GLU A 175 -17.45 -18.70 -2.19
C GLU A 175 -17.81 -18.12 -3.59
N ASP A 176 -16.96 -17.26 -4.19
CA ASP A 176 -17.17 -16.65 -5.50
C ASP A 176 -16.09 -17.04 -6.53
N ALA A 177 -15.55 -18.24 -6.44
CA ALA A 177 -14.53 -18.73 -7.36
C ALA A 177 -15.09 -19.62 -8.49
N GLU A 178 -16.43 -19.51 -8.80
CA GLU A 178 -17.04 -20.10 -9.99
C GLU A 178 -17.37 -19.05 -11.05
#